data_fec456ba086cd51f5cfe0a556e5bf0aa
#
_entry.id   fec456ba086cd51f5cfe0a556e5bf0aa
#
_cell.length_a   1.000
_cell.length_b   1.000
_cell.length_c   1.000
_cell.angle_alpha   90.00
_cell.angle_beta   90.00
_cell.angle_gamma   90.00
#
_symmetry.space_group_name_H-M   'P 1'
#
loop_
_entity.id
_entity.type
_entity.pdbx_description
1 polymer ?
#
loop_
_entity_poly.entity_id
_entity_poly.type
_entity_poly.pdbx_seq_one_letter_code
_entity_poly.pdbx_strand_id
1 'polypeptide(L)'
;MRERDRWALWLPVFFALGIGVYFSLDFEPPIHITASAAGLTALLAVYLRRSALFPAGLAAALAVAGLFWAGFHTELARAPVLERSIGPTEVSGRILRQNRIEGPVRVVLEDATVSRLPPERTPERLRLRVASLPPGAGPGARISVLARLEPVPQPAMPGGYDPARRAFYQGTGATGFGLGHPRLLEAAEDRGIERLRHGIAARIGKAIADPAAAGVAIALTTGLRGDLPRAAHQAIRDAGLAHLLAISGLHLGLVAGLVFAAVRAALALWPGVALRYPVKKWAAATAIAAAFFYMLLAGATVPTQRAFVMVALALLAVMVDRLEIGMRLVALAAFAVLILEPYALTTASFQLSFAAVAALVAVYEWLAPSLSEARSRLGRAPFFLAATLLTTIVATLATAPFAAHHFGRIAAYGLAANLLAVPAAAFWIMPAAILGTLAMPLGLEAWPLAVMEAGIDAVLWTAETVSALPGAVRRFPPMPVAGAIAAAAGGLWLCLWQTRWRLLGVAGLAAALAIHAGARPPDLMADSDARLFARHADGRLYLSKTRAGFLGRV
;
A
#
# COMPACT_ATOMS: atom_id res chain seq x y z
N MET A 1 -34.27 -7.33 -12.43
CA MET A 1 -33.33 -7.40 -13.58
C MET A 1 -32.07 -6.53 -13.36
N ARG A 2 -32.19 -5.29 -12.84
CA ARG A 2 -31.03 -4.37 -12.65
C ARG A 2 -29.87 -4.90 -11.79
N GLU A 3 -30.10 -5.83 -10.88
CA GLU A 3 -29.05 -6.35 -9.97
C GLU A 3 -28.31 -7.59 -10.52
N ARG A 4 -28.85 -8.29 -11.55
CA ARG A 4 -28.18 -9.47 -12.13
C ARG A 4 -26.87 -9.11 -12.81
N ASP A 5 -26.79 -7.94 -13.42
CA ASP A 5 -25.58 -7.45 -14.09
C ASP A 5 -24.45 -7.13 -13.10
N ARG A 6 -24.78 -7.02 -11.80
CA ARG A 6 -23.83 -6.75 -10.73
C ARG A 6 -23.34 -7.99 -9.97
N TRP A 7 -23.90 -9.15 -10.24
CA TRP A 7 -23.48 -10.39 -9.58
C TRP A 7 -21.99 -10.70 -9.81
N ALA A 8 -21.48 -10.35 -10.99
CA ALA A 8 -20.05 -10.50 -11.28
C ALA A 8 -19.13 -9.69 -10.33
N LEU A 9 -19.64 -8.62 -9.71
CA LEU A 9 -18.88 -7.81 -8.75
C LEU A 9 -18.62 -8.57 -7.44
N TRP A 10 -19.40 -9.60 -7.15
CA TRP A 10 -19.25 -10.42 -5.96
C TRP A 10 -18.21 -11.53 -6.11
N LEU A 11 -17.74 -11.82 -7.33
CA LEU A 11 -16.74 -12.87 -7.56
C LEU A 11 -15.46 -12.66 -6.73
N PRO A 12 -14.81 -11.47 -6.75
CA PRO A 12 -13.65 -11.22 -5.90
C PRO A 12 -13.98 -11.22 -4.41
N VAL A 13 -15.23 -10.89 -4.02
CA VAL A 13 -15.65 -10.89 -2.61
C VAL A 13 -15.71 -12.32 -2.07
N PHE A 14 -16.29 -13.26 -2.82
CA PHE A 14 -16.32 -14.66 -2.39
C PHE A 14 -14.93 -15.30 -2.40
N PHE A 15 -14.10 -14.96 -3.38
CA PHE A 15 -12.71 -15.39 -3.40
C PHE A 15 -11.92 -14.83 -2.20
N ALA A 16 -12.10 -13.54 -1.88
CA ALA A 16 -11.52 -12.90 -0.71
C ALA A 16 -12.02 -13.52 0.60
N LEU A 17 -13.30 -13.94 0.66
CA LEU A 17 -13.85 -14.63 1.83
C LEU A 17 -13.07 -15.92 2.12
N GLY A 18 -12.81 -16.73 1.10
CA GLY A 18 -12.00 -17.94 1.25
C GLY A 18 -10.58 -17.66 1.73
N ILE A 19 -9.93 -16.65 1.18
CA ILE A 19 -8.62 -16.17 1.63
C ILE A 19 -8.69 -15.72 3.09
N GLY A 20 -9.73 -14.96 3.46
CA GLY A 20 -9.95 -14.50 4.84
C GLY A 20 -10.15 -15.64 5.81
N VAL A 21 -10.93 -16.66 5.43
CA VAL A 21 -11.11 -17.89 6.22
C VAL A 21 -9.77 -18.58 6.45
N TYR A 22 -8.96 -18.78 5.39
CA TYR A 22 -7.63 -19.37 5.54
C TYR A 22 -6.78 -18.65 6.58
N PHE A 23 -6.69 -17.31 6.51
CA PHE A 23 -5.89 -16.52 7.46
C PHE A 23 -6.48 -16.39 8.86
N SER A 24 -7.70 -16.86 9.08
CA SER A 24 -8.35 -16.90 10.40
C SER A 24 -8.20 -18.26 11.10
N LEU A 25 -7.71 -19.28 10.38
CA LEU A 25 -7.45 -20.60 10.97
C LEU A 25 -6.18 -20.58 11.80
N ASP A 26 -6.20 -21.30 12.94
CA ASP A 26 -5.02 -21.51 13.79
C ASP A 26 -4.15 -22.69 13.32
N PHE A 27 -4.50 -23.31 12.22
CA PHE A 27 -3.78 -24.42 11.60
C PHE A 27 -3.75 -24.28 10.08
N GLU A 28 -2.77 -24.91 9.43
CA GLU A 28 -2.67 -24.93 7.96
C GLU A 28 -3.40 -26.17 7.41
N PRO A 29 -4.51 -25.96 6.65
CA PRO A 29 -5.20 -27.09 6.03
C PRO A 29 -4.30 -27.80 5.00
N PRO A 30 -4.25 -29.13 4.95
CA PRO A 30 -3.48 -29.86 3.96
C PRO A 30 -3.89 -29.47 2.53
N ILE A 31 -2.90 -29.16 1.69
CA ILE A 31 -3.13 -28.61 0.35
C ILE A 31 -3.93 -29.58 -0.56
N HIS A 32 -3.73 -30.89 -0.42
CA HIS A 32 -4.46 -31.88 -1.20
C HIS A 32 -5.96 -31.91 -0.85
N ILE A 33 -6.33 -31.66 0.43
CA ILE A 33 -7.73 -31.58 0.85
C ILE A 33 -8.38 -30.32 0.28
N THR A 34 -7.72 -29.17 0.40
CA THR A 34 -8.26 -27.91 -0.11
C THR A 34 -8.33 -27.90 -1.63
N ALA A 35 -7.35 -28.50 -2.34
CA ALA A 35 -7.38 -28.70 -3.78
C ALA A 35 -8.55 -29.58 -4.23
N SER A 36 -8.75 -30.73 -3.56
CA SER A 36 -9.87 -31.64 -3.86
C SER A 36 -11.21 -30.96 -3.62
N ALA A 37 -11.36 -30.23 -2.51
CA ALA A 37 -12.56 -29.46 -2.20
C ALA A 37 -12.82 -28.37 -3.24
N ALA A 38 -11.79 -27.65 -3.72
CA ALA A 38 -11.90 -26.66 -4.78
C ALA A 38 -12.35 -27.30 -6.11
N GLY A 39 -11.78 -28.45 -6.47
CA GLY A 39 -12.19 -29.21 -7.65
C GLY A 39 -13.65 -29.69 -7.57
N LEU A 40 -14.05 -30.28 -6.45
CA LEU A 40 -15.42 -30.77 -6.24
C LEU A 40 -16.46 -29.64 -6.28
N THR A 41 -16.18 -28.51 -5.62
CA THR A 41 -17.09 -27.35 -5.61
C THR A 41 -17.17 -26.70 -6.98
N ALA A 42 -16.07 -26.66 -7.74
CA ALA A 42 -16.08 -26.19 -9.12
C ALA A 42 -16.91 -27.10 -10.05
N LEU A 43 -16.78 -28.44 -9.91
CA LEU A 43 -17.60 -29.40 -10.66
C LEU A 43 -19.07 -29.28 -10.29
N LEU A 44 -19.38 -29.12 -9.00
CA LEU A 44 -20.75 -28.85 -8.54
C LEU A 44 -21.32 -27.57 -9.13
N ALA A 45 -20.55 -26.47 -9.16
CA ALA A 45 -20.98 -25.22 -9.79
C ALA A 45 -21.26 -25.41 -11.28
N VAL A 46 -20.42 -26.17 -12.01
CA VAL A 46 -20.65 -26.51 -13.41
C VAL A 46 -21.91 -27.38 -13.57
N TYR A 47 -22.14 -28.36 -12.71
CA TYR A 47 -23.36 -29.18 -12.72
C TYR A 47 -24.61 -28.31 -12.51
N LEU A 48 -24.55 -27.38 -11.56
CA LEU A 48 -25.64 -26.46 -11.24
C LEU A 48 -25.85 -25.32 -12.25
N ARG A 49 -25.03 -25.21 -13.32
CA ARG A 49 -25.02 -24.06 -14.25
C ARG A 49 -26.38 -23.71 -14.87
N ARG A 50 -27.30 -24.68 -14.95
CA ARG A 50 -28.66 -24.53 -15.47
C ARG A 50 -29.71 -24.41 -14.36
N SER A 51 -29.33 -24.49 -13.10
CA SER A 51 -30.21 -24.43 -11.94
C SER A 51 -30.28 -23.02 -11.36
N ALA A 52 -31.35 -22.70 -10.65
CA ALA A 52 -31.47 -21.49 -9.84
C ALA A 52 -30.40 -21.41 -8.73
N LEU A 53 -29.78 -22.54 -8.38
CA LEU A 53 -28.71 -22.64 -7.37
C LEU A 53 -27.32 -22.31 -7.90
N PHE A 54 -27.16 -22.05 -9.22
CA PHE A 54 -25.88 -21.74 -9.83
C PHE A 54 -25.10 -20.60 -9.13
N PRO A 55 -25.74 -19.44 -8.79
CA PRO A 55 -25.01 -18.36 -8.13
C PRO A 55 -24.46 -18.76 -6.75
N ALA A 56 -25.20 -19.56 -5.99
CA ALA A 56 -24.74 -20.07 -4.70
C ALA A 56 -23.61 -21.10 -4.86
N GLY A 57 -23.73 -22.01 -5.83
CA GLY A 57 -22.67 -22.95 -6.17
C GLY A 57 -21.38 -22.27 -6.61
N LEU A 58 -21.49 -21.22 -7.43
CA LEU A 58 -20.34 -20.42 -7.89
C LEU A 58 -19.69 -19.64 -6.74
N ALA A 59 -20.50 -19.06 -5.84
CA ALA A 59 -20.01 -18.36 -4.65
C ALA A 59 -19.22 -19.31 -3.74
N ALA A 60 -19.76 -20.51 -3.49
CA ALA A 60 -19.09 -21.55 -2.70
C ALA A 60 -17.78 -22.01 -3.37
N ALA A 61 -17.80 -22.27 -4.69
CA ALA A 61 -16.62 -22.66 -5.44
C ALA A 61 -15.52 -21.60 -5.36
N LEU A 62 -15.86 -20.31 -5.51
CA LEU A 62 -14.89 -19.23 -5.39
C LEU A 62 -14.34 -19.07 -3.98
N ALA A 63 -15.17 -19.25 -2.94
CA ALA A 63 -14.69 -19.20 -1.56
C ALA A 63 -13.70 -20.34 -1.28
N VAL A 64 -14.02 -21.57 -1.70
CA VAL A 64 -13.11 -22.71 -1.53
C VAL A 64 -11.85 -22.54 -2.40
N ALA A 65 -11.98 -22.01 -3.61
CA ALA A 65 -10.83 -21.68 -4.46
C ALA A 65 -9.92 -20.64 -3.82
N GLY A 66 -10.48 -19.61 -3.18
CA GLY A 66 -9.72 -18.60 -2.44
C GLY A 66 -8.95 -19.17 -1.25
N LEU A 67 -9.59 -20.09 -0.50
CA LEU A 67 -8.95 -20.79 0.59
C LEU A 67 -7.78 -21.68 0.11
N PHE A 68 -8.01 -22.48 -0.94
CA PHE A 68 -6.95 -23.26 -1.58
C PHE A 68 -5.80 -22.36 -2.08
N TRP A 69 -6.14 -21.28 -2.78
CA TRP A 69 -5.16 -20.37 -3.38
C TRP A 69 -4.26 -19.71 -2.33
N ALA A 70 -4.83 -19.31 -1.19
CA ALA A 70 -4.04 -18.78 -0.07
C ALA A 70 -3.09 -19.83 0.50
N GLY A 71 -3.55 -21.08 0.70
CA GLY A 71 -2.70 -22.18 1.15
C GLY A 71 -1.59 -22.51 0.15
N PHE A 72 -1.90 -22.54 -1.14
CA PHE A 72 -0.92 -22.76 -2.20
C PHE A 72 0.19 -21.68 -2.22
N HIS A 73 -0.18 -20.41 -2.10
CA HIS A 73 0.78 -19.32 -2.01
C HIS A 73 1.61 -19.35 -0.70
N THR A 74 1.02 -19.81 0.40
CA THR A 74 1.74 -20.02 1.65
C THR A 74 2.81 -21.09 1.50
N GLU A 75 2.48 -22.19 0.82
CA GLU A 75 3.45 -23.26 0.54
C GLU A 75 4.59 -22.78 -0.36
N LEU A 76 4.27 -22.01 -1.42
CA LEU A 76 5.29 -21.41 -2.29
C LEU A 76 6.19 -20.39 -1.58
N ALA A 77 5.67 -19.72 -0.56
CA ALA A 77 6.42 -18.74 0.22
C ALA A 77 7.24 -19.37 1.35
N ARG A 78 7.14 -20.71 1.55
CA ARG A 78 7.88 -21.42 2.58
C ARG A 78 9.38 -21.27 2.36
N ALA A 79 10.03 -20.65 3.34
CA ALA A 79 11.48 -20.49 3.42
C ALA A 79 11.91 -20.73 4.86
N PRO A 80 13.16 -21.13 5.10
CA PRO A 80 13.68 -21.29 6.45
C PRO A 80 13.54 -20.01 7.27
N VAL A 81 13.00 -20.13 8.48
CA VAL A 81 12.87 -19.04 9.45
C VAL A 81 13.70 -19.34 10.69
N LEU A 82 14.27 -18.32 11.28
CA LEU A 82 15.03 -18.46 12.50
C LEU A 82 14.08 -18.59 13.70
N GLU A 83 14.17 -19.71 14.43
CA GLU A 83 13.32 -19.96 15.61
C GLU A 83 13.90 -19.39 16.90
N ARG A 84 15.23 -19.28 17.00
CA ARG A 84 15.94 -18.84 18.22
C ARG A 84 17.00 -17.82 17.87
N SER A 85 17.27 -16.90 18.79
CA SER A 85 18.35 -15.92 18.63
C SER A 85 19.71 -16.61 18.51
N ILE A 86 20.50 -16.15 17.55
CA ILE A 86 21.90 -16.58 17.37
C ILE A 86 22.77 -15.42 17.80
N GLY A 87 23.74 -15.72 18.69
CA GLY A 87 24.74 -14.77 19.17
C GLY A 87 25.60 -14.24 18.02
N PRO A 88 26.64 -13.44 18.30
CA PRO A 88 27.49 -12.89 17.24
C PRO A 88 27.93 -13.95 16.26
N THR A 89 27.59 -13.79 15.00
CA THR A 89 27.92 -14.67 13.89
C THR A 89 28.23 -13.85 12.65
N GLU A 90 29.13 -14.33 11.82
CA GLU A 90 29.36 -13.66 10.54
C GLU A 90 28.22 -13.96 9.59
N VAL A 91 27.70 -12.90 9.00
CA VAL A 91 26.58 -12.92 8.04
C VAL A 91 27.09 -12.26 6.76
N SER A 92 27.00 -12.95 5.64
CA SER A 92 27.25 -12.34 4.35
C SER A 92 26.02 -12.48 3.45
N GLY A 93 25.87 -11.57 2.48
CA GLY A 93 24.74 -11.60 1.56
C GLY A 93 24.74 -10.39 0.64
N ARG A 94 23.93 -10.45 -0.41
CA ARG A 94 23.75 -9.38 -1.38
C ARG A 94 22.68 -8.41 -0.89
N ILE A 95 22.95 -7.11 -0.93
CA ILE A 95 21.99 -6.08 -0.54
C ILE A 95 20.87 -6.03 -1.59
N LEU A 96 19.67 -6.49 -1.23
CA LEU A 96 18.46 -6.37 -2.05
C LEU A 96 17.87 -4.95 -1.96
N ARG A 97 17.80 -4.43 -0.73
CA ARG A 97 17.25 -3.10 -0.44
C ARG A 97 17.98 -2.47 0.72
N GLN A 98 18.14 -1.15 0.65
CA GLN A 98 18.60 -0.36 1.78
C GLN A 98 17.59 0.76 2.08
N ASN A 99 17.46 1.07 3.36
CA ASN A 99 16.65 2.22 3.80
C ASN A 99 17.40 2.91 4.95
N ARG A 100 17.70 4.18 4.77
CA ARG A 100 18.33 5.03 5.77
C ARG A 100 17.26 5.96 6.32
N ILE A 101 16.87 5.78 7.56
CA ILE A 101 16.03 6.74 8.28
C ILE A 101 16.90 7.20 9.44
N GLU A 102 17.41 8.41 9.37
CA GLU A 102 18.28 9.00 10.38
C GLU A 102 18.83 8.01 11.44
N GLY A 103 20.09 7.64 11.36
CA GLY A 103 20.71 6.64 12.25
C GLY A 103 21.13 5.38 11.50
N PRO A 104 21.01 4.20 12.11
CA PRO A 104 21.48 2.95 11.51
C PRO A 104 20.73 2.62 10.21
N VAL A 105 21.50 2.19 9.21
CA VAL A 105 20.99 1.77 7.91
C VAL A 105 20.30 0.41 8.06
N ARG A 106 19.07 0.30 7.55
CA ARG A 106 18.38 -0.99 7.44
C ARG A 106 18.67 -1.58 6.08
N VAL A 107 19.24 -2.77 6.06
CA VAL A 107 19.49 -3.53 4.83
C VAL A 107 18.68 -4.82 4.85
N VAL A 108 18.19 -5.21 3.68
CA VAL A 108 17.68 -6.55 3.44
C VAL A 108 18.73 -7.25 2.59
N LEU A 109 19.29 -8.34 3.11
CA LEU A 109 20.23 -9.19 2.41
C LEU A 109 19.47 -10.36 1.79
N GLU A 110 19.78 -10.69 0.56
CA GLU A 110 19.38 -11.91 -0.14
C GLU A 110 20.62 -12.80 -0.36
N ASP A 111 20.41 -14.08 -0.72
CA ASP A 111 21.47 -15.08 -0.83
C ASP A 111 22.38 -15.09 0.41
N ALA A 112 21.72 -15.04 1.57
CA ALA A 112 22.40 -14.88 2.83
C ALA A 112 23.13 -16.16 3.24
N THR A 113 24.34 -16.02 3.77
CA THR A 113 25.05 -17.10 4.46
C THR A 113 25.31 -16.69 5.90
N VAL A 114 25.18 -17.64 6.80
CA VAL A 114 25.38 -17.46 8.25
C VAL A 114 26.33 -18.53 8.74
N SER A 115 27.51 -18.15 9.24
CA SER A 115 28.57 -19.09 9.58
C SER A 115 28.20 -20.17 10.60
N ARG A 116 27.16 -19.94 11.41
CA ARG A 116 26.66 -20.90 12.42
C ARG A 116 25.43 -21.68 12.01
N LEU A 117 24.97 -21.56 10.77
CA LEU A 117 23.81 -22.27 10.26
C LEU A 117 24.20 -23.08 9.01
N PRO A 118 23.70 -24.30 8.88
CA PRO A 118 23.81 -25.04 7.63
C PRO A 118 22.93 -24.35 6.54
N PRO A 119 23.26 -24.50 5.25
CA PRO A 119 22.55 -23.85 4.14
C PRO A 119 21.03 -24.09 4.16
N GLU A 120 20.60 -25.31 4.49
CA GLU A 120 19.18 -25.70 4.49
C GLU A 120 18.36 -24.99 5.61
N ARG A 121 19.01 -24.48 6.65
CA ARG A 121 18.38 -23.74 7.76
C ARG A 121 18.67 -22.25 7.70
N THR A 122 19.43 -21.80 6.71
CA THR A 122 19.75 -20.37 6.54
C THR A 122 18.61 -19.69 5.84
N PRO A 123 18.01 -18.63 6.43
CA PRO A 123 16.97 -17.86 5.77
C PRO A 123 17.47 -17.25 4.46
N GLU A 124 16.65 -17.29 3.41
CA GLU A 124 16.99 -16.69 2.10
C GLU A 124 17.25 -15.20 2.20
N ARG A 125 16.46 -14.52 3.05
CA ARG A 125 16.58 -13.08 3.27
C ARG A 125 16.68 -12.76 4.75
N LEU A 126 17.59 -11.82 5.05
CA LEU A 126 17.82 -11.31 6.40
C LEU A 126 17.60 -9.79 6.41
N ARG A 127 16.95 -9.28 7.45
CA ARG A 127 16.83 -7.84 7.67
C ARG A 127 17.77 -7.41 8.79
N LEU A 128 18.80 -6.66 8.44
CA LEU A 128 19.80 -6.19 9.40
C LEU A 128 19.72 -4.67 9.60
N ARG A 129 20.06 -4.22 10.81
CA ARG A 129 20.35 -2.82 11.11
C ARG A 129 21.86 -2.72 11.30
N VAL A 130 22.52 -1.91 10.48
CA VAL A 130 23.96 -1.65 10.54
C VAL A 130 24.20 -0.16 10.81
N ALA A 131 25.28 0.18 11.49
CA ALA A 131 25.58 1.57 11.84
C ALA A 131 25.78 2.44 10.57
N SER A 132 26.53 1.92 9.59
CA SER A 132 26.79 2.55 8.31
C SER A 132 27.09 1.49 7.27
N LEU A 133 27.07 1.86 6.00
CA LEU A 133 27.57 1.02 4.91
C LEU A 133 28.92 1.56 4.43
N PRO A 134 29.84 0.66 4.00
CA PRO A 134 31.09 1.09 3.40
C PRO A 134 30.86 1.83 2.07
N PRO A 135 31.79 2.69 1.64
CA PRO A 135 31.72 3.33 0.32
C PRO A 135 31.55 2.29 -0.79
N GLY A 136 30.67 2.56 -1.75
CA GLY A 136 30.35 1.63 -2.84
C GLY A 136 29.38 0.49 -2.49
N ALA A 137 28.95 0.35 -1.24
CA ALA A 137 27.92 -0.60 -0.87
C ALA A 137 26.54 -0.02 -1.11
N GLY A 138 25.84 -0.57 -2.10
CA GLY A 138 24.47 -0.24 -2.47
C GLY A 138 23.69 -1.51 -2.82
N PRO A 139 22.43 -1.38 -3.27
CA PRO A 139 21.66 -2.51 -3.78
C PRO A 139 22.43 -3.26 -4.87
N GLY A 140 22.57 -4.58 -4.73
CA GLY A 140 23.40 -5.44 -5.57
C GLY A 140 24.79 -5.73 -5.04
N ALA A 141 25.33 -4.93 -4.12
CA ALA A 141 26.63 -5.19 -3.48
C ALA A 141 26.55 -6.39 -2.51
N ARG A 142 27.61 -7.16 -2.42
CA ARG A 142 27.76 -8.21 -1.41
C ARG A 142 28.56 -7.70 -0.22
N ILE A 143 28.02 -7.85 0.97
CA ILE A 143 28.65 -7.42 2.21
C ILE A 143 28.78 -8.58 3.19
N SER A 144 29.76 -8.50 4.09
CA SER A 144 29.86 -9.32 5.30
C SER A 144 29.81 -8.43 6.53
N VAL A 145 29.14 -8.88 7.56
CA VAL A 145 29.04 -8.19 8.85
C VAL A 145 28.90 -9.19 9.99
N LEU A 146 29.59 -8.92 11.10
CA LEU A 146 29.32 -9.62 12.34
C LEU A 146 27.96 -9.15 12.86
N ALA A 147 27.01 -10.05 13.05
CA ALA A 147 25.63 -9.68 13.45
C ALA A 147 25.10 -10.61 14.53
N ARG A 148 24.21 -10.08 15.34
CA ARG A 148 23.32 -10.85 16.20
C ARG A 148 21.99 -11.01 15.46
N LEU A 149 21.57 -12.25 15.27
CA LEU A 149 20.33 -12.58 14.60
C LEU A 149 19.24 -12.91 15.62
N GLU A 150 18.04 -12.48 15.32
CA GLU A 150 16.84 -12.69 16.14
C GLU A 150 15.71 -13.17 15.24
N PRO A 151 14.79 -14.01 15.75
CA PRO A 151 13.53 -14.30 15.06
C PRO A 151 12.80 -13.03 14.66
N VAL A 152 11.98 -13.12 13.63
CA VAL A 152 11.10 -11.98 13.28
C VAL A 152 10.11 -11.75 14.42
N PRO A 153 9.94 -10.50 14.89
CA PRO A 153 9.04 -10.19 15.99
C PRO A 153 7.61 -10.66 15.69
N GLN A 154 6.97 -11.28 16.70
CA GLN A 154 5.57 -11.65 16.68
C GLN A 154 4.66 -10.41 16.85
N PRO A 155 3.33 -10.51 16.61
CA PRO A 155 2.39 -9.43 16.92
C PRO A 155 2.52 -8.95 18.36
N ALA A 156 2.53 -7.64 18.57
CA ALA A 156 2.64 -7.04 19.89
C ALA A 156 1.38 -7.26 20.75
N MET A 157 0.24 -7.50 20.12
CA MET A 157 -1.03 -7.78 20.78
C MET A 157 -1.91 -8.69 19.90
N PRO A 158 -2.82 -9.47 20.49
CA PRO A 158 -3.79 -10.26 19.71
C PRO A 158 -4.59 -9.39 18.75
N GLY A 159 -4.68 -9.79 17.47
CA GLY A 159 -5.37 -9.04 16.42
C GLY A 159 -4.65 -7.78 15.94
N GLY A 160 -3.45 -7.48 16.47
CA GLY A 160 -2.62 -6.36 16.02
C GLY A 160 -1.86 -6.66 14.72
N TYR A 161 -1.06 -5.68 14.29
CA TYR A 161 -0.18 -5.85 13.13
C TYR A 161 0.79 -7.01 13.34
N ASP A 162 0.84 -7.92 12.36
CA ASP A 162 1.68 -9.11 12.36
C ASP A 162 2.93 -8.90 11.48
N PRO A 163 4.08 -8.54 12.08
CA PRO A 163 5.34 -8.40 11.35
C PRO A 163 5.89 -9.73 10.84
N ALA A 164 5.62 -10.83 11.54
CA ALA A 164 6.11 -12.16 11.18
C ALA A 164 5.42 -12.66 9.90
N ARG A 165 4.09 -12.53 9.81
CA ARG A 165 3.34 -12.86 8.59
C ARG A 165 3.84 -12.07 7.39
N ARG A 166 4.04 -10.76 7.55
CA ARG A 166 4.59 -9.94 6.47
C ARG A 166 5.99 -10.37 6.05
N ALA A 167 6.86 -10.66 7.01
CA ALA A 167 8.22 -11.10 6.75
C ALA A 167 8.23 -12.44 6.02
N PHE A 168 7.38 -13.39 6.43
CA PHE A 168 7.21 -14.69 5.80
C PHE A 168 6.92 -14.55 4.29
N TYR A 169 5.88 -13.79 3.91
CA TYR A 169 5.54 -13.59 2.49
C TYR A 169 6.56 -12.72 1.73
N GLN A 170 7.48 -12.05 2.42
CA GLN A 170 8.63 -11.36 1.81
C GLN A 170 9.89 -12.21 1.77
N GLY A 171 9.82 -13.48 2.18
CA GLY A 171 10.96 -14.39 2.26
C GLY A 171 12.00 -14.00 3.32
N THR A 172 11.64 -13.10 4.26
CA THR A 172 12.55 -12.64 5.32
C THR A 172 12.40 -13.54 6.54
N GLY A 173 13.38 -14.43 6.77
CA GLY A 173 13.31 -15.43 7.84
C GLY A 173 13.98 -15.00 9.15
N ALA A 174 14.74 -13.90 9.18
CA ALA A 174 15.30 -13.36 10.42
C ALA A 174 15.52 -11.86 10.39
N THR A 175 15.63 -11.27 11.58
CA THR A 175 16.05 -9.89 11.79
C THR A 175 17.33 -9.84 12.61
N GLY A 176 18.04 -8.70 12.63
CA GLY A 176 19.23 -8.61 13.46
C GLY A 176 19.89 -7.25 13.47
N PHE A 177 20.96 -7.18 14.24
CA PHE A 177 21.78 -5.99 14.42
C PHE A 177 23.23 -6.31 14.07
N GLY A 178 23.81 -5.52 13.15
CA GLY A 178 25.24 -5.57 12.87
C GLY A 178 26.04 -5.01 14.03
N LEU A 179 27.06 -5.75 14.39
CA LEU A 179 28.05 -5.42 15.42
C LEU A 179 29.33 -4.97 14.71
N GLY A 180 29.54 -3.66 14.65
CA GLY A 180 30.69 -3.09 13.91
C GLY A 180 30.33 -2.66 12.49
N HIS A 181 31.36 -2.43 11.68
CA HIS A 181 31.22 -1.95 10.31
C HIS A 181 31.18 -3.12 9.32
N PRO A 182 30.19 -3.15 8.40
CA PRO A 182 30.18 -4.12 7.32
C PRO A 182 31.39 -3.99 6.42
N ARG A 183 31.89 -5.12 5.93
CA ARG A 183 32.93 -5.19 4.91
C ARG A 183 32.30 -5.39 3.54
N LEU A 184 32.76 -4.64 2.55
CA LEU A 184 32.40 -4.84 1.16
C LEU A 184 33.15 -6.06 0.62
N LEU A 185 32.43 -7.08 0.16
CA LEU A 185 33.01 -8.27 -0.49
C LEU A 185 33.02 -8.09 -2.00
N GLU A 186 31.88 -7.64 -2.56
CA GLU A 186 31.72 -7.38 -3.99
C GLU A 186 30.99 -6.04 -4.14
N ALA A 187 31.51 -5.17 -5.00
CA ALA A 187 30.83 -3.93 -5.32
C ALA A 187 29.50 -4.22 -6.04
N ALA A 188 28.55 -3.31 -5.94
CA ALA A 188 27.29 -3.42 -6.67
C ALA A 188 27.60 -3.50 -8.17
N GLU A 189 27.16 -4.56 -8.82
CA GLU A 189 26.99 -4.52 -10.27
C GLU A 189 25.94 -3.47 -10.59
N ASP A 190 26.36 -2.48 -11.36
CA ASP A 190 25.60 -1.28 -11.63
C ASP A 190 24.41 -1.62 -12.53
N ARG A 191 23.31 -2.06 -11.93
CA ARG A 191 22.07 -2.36 -12.65
C ARG A 191 21.44 -1.03 -13.10
N GLY A 192 21.21 -0.89 -14.39
CA GLY A 192 20.85 0.37 -15.04
C GLY A 192 19.73 1.18 -14.38
N ILE A 193 18.66 0.54 -13.87
CA ILE A 193 17.54 1.23 -13.22
C ILE A 193 17.91 1.78 -11.84
N GLU A 194 18.73 1.08 -11.05
CA GLU A 194 19.16 1.56 -9.73
C GLU A 194 20.17 2.71 -9.85
N ARG A 195 21.06 2.66 -10.83
CA ARG A 195 21.96 3.79 -11.17
C ARG A 195 21.15 5.02 -11.53
N LEU A 196 20.16 4.87 -12.42
CA LEU A 196 19.27 5.96 -12.83
C LEU A 196 18.53 6.54 -11.62
N ARG A 197 18.00 5.68 -10.77
CA ARG A 197 17.27 6.03 -9.55
C ARG A 197 18.10 6.85 -8.58
N HIS A 198 19.32 6.39 -8.28
CA HIS A 198 20.26 7.11 -7.42
C HIS A 198 20.80 8.37 -8.09
N GLY A 199 21.02 8.34 -9.40
CA GLY A 199 21.43 9.51 -10.18
C GLY A 199 20.40 10.64 -10.13
N ILE A 200 19.12 10.30 -10.33
CA ILE A 200 18.01 11.26 -10.19
C ILE A 200 17.95 11.81 -8.76
N ALA A 201 18.01 10.95 -7.74
CA ALA A 201 17.98 11.37 -6.34
C ALA A 201 19.14 12.33 -6.00
N ALA A 202 20.35 12.03 -6.46
CA ALA A 202 21.53 12.87 -6.24
C ALA A 202 21.38 14.25 -6.93
N ARG A 203 20.81 14.31 -8.14
CA ARG A 203 20.56 15.59 -8.84
C ARG A 203 19.49 16.42 -8.14
N ILE A 204 18.39 15.80 -7.69
CA ILE A 204 17.36 16.48 -6.89
C ILE A 204 17.98 17.03 -5.59
N GLY A 205 18.75 16.24 -4.86
CA GLY A 205 19.40 16.68 -3.62
C GLY A 205 20.47 17.76 -3.79
N LYS A 206 21.00 17.95 -5.02
CA LYS A 206 21.87 19.10 -5.35
C LYS A 206 21.08 20.36 -5.75
N ALA A 207 19.92 20.19 -6.37
CA ALA A 207 19.12 21.29 -6.88
C ALA A 207 18.22 21.91 -5.80
N ILE A 208 17.77 21.12 -4.82
CA ILE A 208 16.89 21.56 -3.73
C ILE A 208 17.71 21.68 -2.46
N ALA A 209 17.80 22.88 -1.91
CA ALA A 209 18.67 23.17 -0.76
C ALA A 209 18.06 22.73 0.59
N ASP A 210 16.74 22.85 0.76
CA ASP A 210 16.07 22.42 1.98
C ASP A 210 16.03 20.88 2.08
N PRO A 211 16.59 20.27 3.16
CA PRO A 211 16.61 18.81 3.31
C PRO A 211 15.24 18.16 3.38
N ALA A 212 14.22 18.85 3.93
CA ALA A 212 12.87 18.31 4.03
C ALA A 212 12.20 18.30 2.66
N ALA A 213 12.30 19.39 1.90
CA ALA A 213 11.77 19.47 0.54
C ALA A 213 12.50 18.50 -0.40
N ALA A 214 13.84 18.43 -0.33
CA ALA A 214 14.63 17.47 -1.10
C ALA A 214 14.23 16.02 -0.78
N GLY A 215 14.08 15.68 0.50
CA GLY A 215 13.64 14.34 0.94
C GLY A 215 12.26 13.96 0.40
N VAL A 216 11.29 14.90 0.41
CA VAL A 216 9.97 14.68 -0.18
C VAL A 216 10.05 14.55 -1.69
N ALA A 217 10.81 15.42 -2.39
CA ALA A 217 10.99 15.38 -3.83
C ALA A 217 11.60 14.05 -4.29
N ILE A 218 12.66 13.59 -3.62
CA ILE A 218 13.30 12.29 -3.86
C ILE A 218 12.31 11.15 -3.62
N ALA A 219 11.55 11.19 -2.51
CA ALA A 219 10.59 10.14 -2.18
C ALA A 219 9.48 10.03 -3.24
N LEU A 220 8.98 11.15 -3.77
CA LEU A 220 7.92 11.18 -4.77
C LEU A 220 8.42 10.78 -6.17
N THR A 221 9.67 11.08 -6.51
CA THR A 221 10.23 10.80 -7.83
C THR A 221 10.81 9.40 -7.92
N THR A 222 11.57 8.97 -6.91
CA THR A 222 12.35 7.73 -6.92
C THR A 222 11.89 6.68 -5.90
N GLY A 223 10.98 7.03 -4.99
CA GLY A 223 10.57 6.16 -3.89
C GLY A 223 11.60 5.98 -2.78
N LEU A 224 12.77 6.62 -2.86
CA LEU A 224 13.78 6.62 -1.80
C LEU A 224 13.35 7.58 -0.69
N ARG A 225 13.28 7.09 0.56
CA ARG A 225 12.77 7.87 1.71
C ARG A 225 13.84 8.09 2.79
N GLY A 226 15.08 7.79 2.48
CA GLY A 226 16.16 7.76 3.45
C GLY A 226 16.57 9.12 4.01
N ASP A 227 16.33 10.17 3.27
CA ASP A 227 16.88 11.50 3.56
C ASP A 227 15.82 12.48 4.13
N LEU A 228 14.60 11.99 4.39
CA LEU A 228 13.54 12.83 4.97
C LEU A 228 13.75 13.00 6.48
N PRO A 229 13.91 14.25 6.99
CA PRO A 229 14.04 14.53 8.41
C PRO A 229 12.85 14.00 9.23
N ARG A 230 13.13 13.49 10.45
CA ARG A 230 12.09 12.91 11.32
C ARG A 230 10.98 13.89 11.65
N ALA A 231 11.31 15.15 11.88
CA ALA A 231 10.34 16.19 12.19
C ALA A 231 9.33 16.36 11.04
N ALA A 232 9.81 16.52 9.80
CA ALA A 232 8.96 16.63 8.62
C ALA A 232 8.12 15.36 8.39
N HIS A 233 8.73 14.17 8.54
CA HIS A 233 8.01 12.91 8.45
C HIS A 233 6.90 12.80 9.51
N GLN A 234 7.16 13.24 10.74
CA GLN A 234 6.18 13.21 11.82
C GLN A 234 5.05 14.21 11.56
N ALA A 235 5.36 15.46 11.17
CA ALA A 235 4.37 16.47 10.83
C ALA A 235 3.42 16.00 9.71
N ILE A 236 3.98 15.43 8.63
CA ILE A 236 3.20 14.87 7.51
C ILE A 236 2.28 13.73 8.00
N ARG A 237 2.77 12.85 8.89
CA ARG A 237 1.94 11.78 9.47
C ARG A 237 0.82 12.32 10.34
N ASP A 238 1.11 13.29 11.18
CA ASP A 238 0.18 13.82 12.18
C ASP A 238 -0.88 14.72 11.54
N ALA A 239 -0.56 15.36 10.42
CA ALA A 239 -1.52 16.06 9.57
C ALA A 239 -2.39 15.11 8.70
N GLY A 240 -2.16 13.77 8.72
CA GLY A 240 -2.91 12.82 7.91
C GLY A 240 -2.46 12.72 6.45
N LEU A 241 -1.31 13.30 6.11
CA LEU A 241 -0.75 13.37 4.74
C LEU A 241 0.24 12.23 4.43
N ALA A 242 0.40 11.25 5.32
CA ALA A 242 1.37 10.15 5.15
C ALA A 242 1.20 9.36 3.85
N HIS A 243 -0.01 9.32 3.30
CA HIS A 243 -0.32 8.65 2.04
C HIS A 243 0.28 9.36 0.81
N LEU A 244 0.60 10.65 0.90
CA LEU A 244 1.27 11.41 -0.16
C LEU A 244 2.76 11.05 -0.27
N LEU A 245 3.43 10.70 0.83
CA LEU A 245 4.83 10.26 0.80
C LEU A 245 5.00 8.86 0.18
N ALA A 246 3.94 8.08 0.12
CA ALA A 246 3.93 6.81 -0.59
C ALA A 246 3.56 7.07 -2.05
N ILE A 247 4.38 6.62 -2.99
CA ILE A 247 3.97 6.64 -4.39
C ILE A 247 2.69 5.81 -4.49
N SER A 248 1.59 6.51 -4.77
CA SER A 248 0.22 6.00 -4.70
C SER A 248 -0.38 5.83 -6.10
N GLY A 249 -1.61 5.29 -6.15
CA GLY A 249 -2.39 5.22 -7.38
C GLY A 249 -2.61 6.59 -8.04
N LEU A 250 -2.70 7.67 -7.24
CA LEU A 250 -2.79 9.03 -7.77
C LEU A 250 -1.54 9.40 -8.58
N HIS A 251 -0.35 9.20 -8.03
CA HIS A 251 0.92 9.51 -8.69
C HIS A 251 1.09 8.71 -9.99
N LEU A 252 0.84 7.40 -9.93
CA LEU A 252 0.95 6.55 -11.10
C LEU A 252 -0.09 6.89 -12.17
N GLY A 253 -1.33 7.19 -11.74
CA GLY A 253 -2.42 7.63 -12.60
C GLY A 253 -2.13 8.97 -13.27
N LEU A 254 -1.49 9.91 -12.56
CA LEU A 254 -1.08 11.20 -13.12
C LEU A 254 0.01 11.04 -14.19
N VAL A 255 1.05 10.24 -13.92
CA VAL A 255 2.09 9.94 -14.92
C VAL A 255 1.48 9.30 -16.16
N ALA A 256 0.68 8.25 -15.97
CA ALA A 256 0.03 7.56 -17.07
C ALA A 256 -0.94 8.47 -17.84
N GLY A 257 -1.75 9.26 -17.12
CA GLY A 257 -2.72 10.18 -17.71
C GLY A 257 -2.05 11.31 -18.50
N LEU A 258 -0.96 11.87 -17.97
CA LEU A 258 -0.19 12.91 -18.67
C LEU A 258 0.47 12.36 -19.95
N VAL A 259 1.11 11.19 -19.88
CA VAL A 259 1.70 10.53 -21.05
C VAL A 259 0.63 10.19 -22.08
N PHE A 260 -0.50 9.62 -21.63
CA PHE A 260 -1.64 9.33 -22.51
C PHE A 260 -2.13 10.61 -23.24
N ALA A 261 -2.34 11.69 -22.49
CA ALA A 261 -2.81 12.96 -23.05
C ALA A 261 -1.78 13.56 -24.02
N ALA A 262 -0.51 13.58 -23.64
CA ALA A 262 0.57 14.15 -24.46
C ALA A 262 0.76 13.38 -25.77
N VAL A 263 0.84 12.04 -25.71
CA VAL A 263 0.98 11.21 -26.94
C VAL A 263 -0.24 11.33 -27.82
N ARG A 264 -1.45 11.31 -27.24
CA ARG A 264 -2.68 11.49 -28.01
C ARG A 264 -2.75 12.86 -28.68
N ALA A 265 -2.38 13.92 -27.96
CA ALA A 265 -2.34 15.29 -28.50
C ALA A 265 -1.30 15.39 -29.63
N ALA A 266 -0.09 14.88 -29.40
CA ALA A 266 0.98 14.90 -30.42
C ALA A 266 0.56 14.18 -31.70
N LEU A 267 -0.01 12.97 -31.59
CA LEU A 267 -0.49 12.20 -32.75
C LEU A 267 -1.70 12.86 -33.43
N ALA A 268 -2.53 13.59 -32.68
CA ALA A 268 -3.67 14.31 -33.24
C ALA A 268 -3.27 15.55 -34.08
N LEU A 269 -2.04 16.05 -33.93
CA LEU A 269 -1.52 17.15 -34.75
C LEU A 269 -1.32 16.75 -36.23
N TRP A 270 -1.27 15.45 -36.53
CA TRP A 270 -1.17 14.94 -37.90
C TRP A 270 -2.50 14.31 -38.34
N PRO A 271 -3.35 15.01 -39.11
CA PRO A 271 -4.68 14.53 -39.52
C PRO A 271 -4.64 13.16 -40.22
N GLY A 272 -3.61 12.91 -41.04
CA GLY A 272 -3.42 11.62 -41.71
C GLY A 272 -3.19 10.45 -40.77
N VAL A 273 -2.56 10.68 -39.61
CA VAL A 273 -2.38 9.66 -38.56
C VAL A 273 -3.66 9.53 -37.72
N ALA A 274 -4.23 10.65 -37.31
CA ALA A 274 -5.41 10.70 -36.44
C ALA A 274 -6.63 10.01 -37.07
N LEU A 275 -6.81 10.12 -38.39
CA LEU A 275 -7.94 9.55 -39.14
C LEU A 275 -7.75 8.09 -39.56
N ARG A 276 -6.49 7.62 -39.74
CA ARG A 276 -6.20 6.27 -40.29
C ARG A 276 -5.82 5.26 -39.20
N TYR A 277 -5.34 5.71 -38.05
CA TYR A 277 -4.77 4.84 -37.02
C TYR A 277 -5.45 5.01 -35.67
N PRO A 278 -5.48 3.97 -34.83
CA PRO A 278 -6.11 4.01 -33.51
C PRO A 278 -5.22 4.72 -32.49
N VAL A 279 -5.00 6.03 -32.68
CA VAL A 279 -4.10 6.86 -31.85
C VAL A 279 -4.38 6.75 -30.35
N LYS A 280 -5.64 6.53 -29.97
CA LYS A 280 -6.06 6.30 -28.59
C LYS A 280 -5.44 5.02 -28.01
N LYS A 281 -5.37 3.94 -28.80
CA LYS A 281 -4.78 2.67 -28.37
C LYS A 281 -3.27 2.77 -28.26
N TRP A 282 -2.62 3.49 -29.17
CA TRP A 282 -1.18 3.76 -29.10
C TRP A 282 -0.82 4.61 -27.88
N ALA A 283 -1.60 5.67 -27.61
CA ALA A 283 -1.43 6.48 -26.42
C ALA A 283 -1.61 5.65 -25.12
N ALA A 284 -2.59 4.74 -25.10
CA ALA A 284 -2.80 3.84 -23.96
C ALA A 284 -1.64 2.86 -23.76
N ALA A 285 -1.12 2.25 -24.83
CA ALA A 285 0.03 1.35 -24.75
C ALA A 285 1.29 2.08 -24.24
N THR A 286 1.57 3.29 -24.76
CA THR A 286 2.69 4.13 -24.31
C THR A 286 2.53 4.53 -22.84
N ALA A 287 1.29 4.85 -22.41
CA ALA A 287 1.01 5.20 -21.02
C ALA A 287 1.20 4.00 -20.06
N ILE A 288 0.85 2.77 -20.49
CA ILE A 288 1.15 1.54 -19.72
C ILE A 288 2.66 1.36 -19.56
N ALA A 289 3.42 1.51 -20.64
CA ALA A 289 4.88 1.40 -20.60
C ALA A 289 5.51 2.45 -19.68
N ALA A 290 5.05 3.71 -19.74
CA ALA A 290 5.51 4.78 -18.86
C ALA A 290 5.16 4.52 -17.39
N ALA A 291 3.95 4.03 -17.10
CA ALA A 291 3.53 3.65 -15.75
C ALA A 291 4.38 2.49 -15.21
N PHE A 292 4.69 1.49 -16.05
CA PHE A 292 5.58 0.38 -15.69
C PHE A 292 7.00 0.87 -15.38
N PHE A 293 7.55 1.70 -16.23
CA PHE A 293 8.87 2.30 -16.00
C PHE A 293 8.91 3.13 -14.70
N TYR A 294 7.88 3.95 -14.45
CA TYR A 294 7.79 4.73 -13.22
C TYR A 294 7.64 3.81 -11.99
N MET A 295 6.89 2.70 -12.08
CA MET A 295 6.80 1.69 -11.03
C MET A 295 8.18 1.11 -10.69
N LEU A 296 8.99 0.79 -11.71
CA LEU A 296 10.37 0.30 -11.51
C LEU A 296 11.26 1.38 -10.88
N LEU A 297 11.19 2.61 -11.38
CA LEU A 297 11.92 3.76 -10.84
C LEU A 297 11.55 4.02 -9.38
N ALA A 298 10.29 3.82 -9.01
CA ALA A 298 9.77 3.91 -7.64
C ALA A 298 10.18 2.73 -6.73
N GLY A 299 10.97 1.79 -7.23
CA GLY A 299 11.46 0.62 -6.50
C GLY A 299 10.45 -0.50 -6.36
N ALA A 300 9.46 -0.58 -7.24
CA ALA A 300 8.45 -1.64 -7.33
C ALA A 300 7.88 -2.07 -5.96
N THR A 301 7.51 -1.09 -5.13
CA THR A 301 6.93 -1.38 -3.81
C THR A 301 5.53 -1.98 -3.97
N VAL A 302 5.06 -2.74 -2.98
CA VAL A 302 3.71 -3.36 -3.02
C VAL A 302 2.60 -2.34 -3.34
N PRO A 303 2.58 -1.12 -2.75
CA PRO A 303 1.61 -0.09 -3.15
C PRO A 303 1.72 0.34 -4.61
N THR A 304 2.94 0.48 -5.15
CA THR A 304 3.15 0.89 -6.56
C THR A 304 2.79 -0.21 -7.55
N GLN A 305 3.06 -1.48 -7.22
CA GLN A 305 2.65 -2.63 -8.04
C GLN A 305 1.12 -2.70 -8.17
N ARG A 306 0.38 -2.55 -7.05
CA ARG A 306 -1.08 -2.51 -7.10
C ARG A 306 -1.63 -1.33 -7.89
N ALA A 307 -1.04 -0.14 -7.68
CA ALA A 307 -1.39 1.04 -8.46
C ALA A 307 -1.17 0.80 -9.95
N PHE A 308 -0.06 0.14 -10.31
CA PHE A 308 0.22 -0.24 -11.70
C PHE A 308 -0.84 -1.19 -12.25
N VAL A 309 -1.21 -2.25 -11.51
CA VAL A 309 -2.26 -3.20 -11.95
C VAL A 309 -3.58 -2.46 -12.22
N MET A 310 -3.99 -1.55 -11.32
CA MET A 310 -5.22 -0.76 -11.50
C MET A 310 -5.15 0.14 -12.73
N VAL A 311 -4.05 0.89 -12.92
CA VAL A 311 -3.86 1.80 -14.06
C VAL A 311 -3.74 1.02 -15.36
N ALA A 312 -3.00 -0.09 -15.37
CA ALA A 312 -2.84 -0.94 -16.54
C ALA A 312 -4.18 -1.53 -16.98
N LEU A 313 -4.98 -2.05 -16.04
CA LEU A 313 -6.33 -2.57 -16.36
C LEU A 313 -7.25 -1.47 -16.91
N ALA A 314 -7.19 -0.24 -16.36
CA ALA A 314 -7.95 0.89 -16.89
C ALA A 314 -7.54 1.24 -18.32
N LEU A 315 -6.24 1.28 -18.62
CA LEU A 315 -5.73 1.57 -19.95
C LEU A 315 -5.96 0.41 -20.93
N LEU A 316 -5.91 -0.84 -20.48
CA LEU A 316 -6.29 -2.01 -21.28
C LEU A 316 -7.80 -1.94 -21.64
N ALA A 317 -8.66 -1.53 -20.71
CA ALA A 317 -10.08 -1.30 -21.02
C ALA A 317 -10.26 -0.24 -22.12
N VAL A 318 -9.44 0.83 -22.09
CA VAL A 318 -9.40 1.82 -23.19
C VAL A 318 -8.97 1.20 -24.52
N MET A 319 -7.99 0.28 -24.51
CA MET A 319 -7.49 -0.39 -25.72
C MET A 319 -8.51 -1.34 -26.35
N VAL A 320 -9.39 -1.94 -25.55
CA VAL A 320 -10.48 -2.81 -26.02
C VAL A 320 -11.81 -2.06 -26.20
N ASP A 321 -11.74 -0.71 -26.23
CA ASP A 321 -12.88 0.20 -26.41
C ASP A 321 -14.00 0.03 -25.35
N ARG A 322 -13.65 -0.46 -24.17
CA ARG A 322 -14.50 -0.57 -22.99
C ARG A 322 -14.21 0.59 -22.03
N LEU A 323 -14.92 1.71 -22.21
CA LEU A 323 -14.60 2.99 -21.53
C LEU A 323 -15.20 3.16 -20.14
N GLU A 324 -15.98 2.22 -19.66
CA GLU A 324 -16.63 2.34 -18.35
C GLU A 324 -15.60 2.04 -17.23
N ILE A 325 -14.98 3.11 -16.72
CA ILE A 325 -14.28 3.08 -15.42
C ILE A 325 -15.38 3.01 -14.35
N GLY A 326 -15.87 1.82 -14.10
CA GLY A 326 -16.92 1.57 -13.14
C GLY A 326 -16.51 0.51 -12.12
N MET A 327 -17.45 0.12 -11.28
CA MET A 327 -17.25 -0.88 -10.24
C MET A 327 -16.70 -2.22 -10.76
N ARG A 328 -16.98 -2.58 -12.02
CA ARG A 328 -16.43 -3.81 -12.66
C ARG A 328 -14.91 -3.77 -12.75
N LEU A 329 -14.33 -2.62 -13.08
CA LEU A 329 -12.88 -2.47 -13.15
C LEU A 329 -12.24 -2.59 -11.76
N VAL A 330 -12.88 -2.01 -10.74
CA VAL A 330 -12.44 -2.13 -9.33
C VAL A 330 -12.47 -3.60 -8.88
N ALA A 331 -13.55 -4.30 -9.19
CA ALA A 331 -13.70 -5.73 -8.88
C ALA A 331 -12.64 -6.59 -9.59
N LEU A 332 -12.38 -6.33 -10.87
CA LEU A 332 -11.34 -7.03 -11.64
C LEU A 332 -9.94 -6.76 -11.07
N ALA A 333 -9.66 -5.51 -10.71
CA ALA A 333 -8.38 -5.13 -10.10
C ALA A 333 -8.19 -5.78 -8.72
N ALA A 334 -9.23 -5.82 -7.90
CA ALA A 334 -9.20 -6.51 -6.61
C ALA A 334 -8.93 -8.01 -6.80
N PHE A 335 -9.61 -8.64 -7.75
CA PHE A 335 -9.42 -10.06 -8.05
C PHE A 335 -8.00 -10.36 -8.55
N ALA A 336 -7.48 -9.54 -9.47
CA ALA A 336 -6.12 -9.68 -9.99
C ALA A 336 -5.07 -9.54 -8.87
N VAL A 337 -5.21 -8.56 -7.98
CA VAL A 337 -4.29 -8.38 -6.84
C VAL A 337 -4.37 -9.57 -5.89
N LEU A 338 -5.56 -10.12 -5.60
CA LEU A 338 -5.73 -11.27 -4.71
C LEU A 338 -5.22 -12.58 -5.33
N ILE A 339 -5.22 -12.70 -6.65
CA ILE A 339 -4.55 -13.83 -7.35
C ILE A 339 -3.02 -13.69 -7.21
N LEU A 340 -2.47 -12.50 -7.41
CA LEU A 340 -1.02 -12.27 -7.34
C LEU A 340 -0.48 -12.36 -5.91
N GLU A 341 -1.20 -11.79 -4.96
CA GLU A 341 -0.79 -11.69 -3.55
C GLU A 341 -1.99 -11.92 -2.62
N PRO A 342 -2.38 -13.18 -2.32
CA PRO A 342 -3.53 -13.45 -1.45
C PRO A 342 -3.43 -12.80 -0.06
N TYR A 343 -2.23 -12.76 0.52
CA TYR A 343 -2.01 -12.15 1.83
C TYR A 343 -2.24 -10.64 1.83
N ALA A 344 -2.29 -9.99 0.66
CA ALA A 344 -2.59 -8.56 0.55
C ALA A 344 -3.93 -8.21 1.20
N LEU A 345 -4.91 -9.13 1.20
CA LEU A 345 -6.22 -8.97 1.83
C LEU A 345 -6.12 -8.50 3.29
N THR A 346 -5.15 -9.01 4.04
CA THR A 346 -4.95 -8.70 5.46
C THR A 346 -4.14 -7.42 5.71
N THR A 347 -3.65 -6.77 4.65
CA THR A 347 -2.80 -5.59 4.76
C THR A 347 -3.60 -4.29 4.76
N ALA A 348 -3.18 -3.32 5.59
CA ALA A 348 -3.73 -1.97 5.57
C ALA A 348 -3.73 -1.37 4.16
N SER A 349 -2.69 -1.63 3.41
CA SER A 349 -2.46 -1.09 2.10
C SER A 349 -3.53 -1.53 1.07
N PHE A 350 -3.96 -2.79 1.10
CA PHE A 350 -5.06 -3.30 0.26
C PHE A 350 -6.40 -2.74 0.72
N GLN A 351 -6.70 -2.87 2.02
CA GLN A 351 -7.99 -2.51 2.58
C GLN A 351 -8.29 -1.01 2.41
N LEU A 352 -7.34 -0.13 2.74
CA LEU A 352 -7.52 1.32 2.57
C LEU A 352 -7.68 1.72 1.11
N SER A 353 -6.88 1.13 0.19
CA SER A 353 -6.93 1.49 -1.23
C SER A 353 -8.26 1.06 -1.87
N PHE A 354 -8.66 -0.21 -1.68
CA PHE A 354 -9.89 -0.71 -2.31
C PHE A 354 -11.14 -0.15 -1.66
N ALA A 355 -11.15 0.10 -0.34
CA ALA A 355 -12.25 0.79 0.33
C ALA A 355 -12.46 2.21 -0.23
N ALA A 356 -11.38 2.99 -0.37
CA ALA A 356 -11.47 4.33 -0.93
C ALA A 356 -11.97 4.32 -2.38
N VAL A 357 -11.37 3.49 -3.25
CA VAL A 357 -11.71 3.46 -4.68
C VAL A 357 -13.12 2.92 -4.90
N ALA A 358 -13.53 1.85 -4.21
CA ALA A 358 -14.88 1.31 -4.32
C ALA A 358 -15.94 2.32 -3.86
N ALA A 359 -15.72 2.99 -2.73
CA ALA A 359 -16.63 4.02 -2.24
C ALA A 359 -16.72 5.22 -3.19
N LEU A 360 -15.58 5.69 -3.71
CA LEU A 360 -15.55 6.79 -4.67
C LEU A 360 -16.31 6.43 -5.93
N VAL A 361 -16.03 5.27 -6.54
CA VAL A 361 -16.74 4.83 -7.74
C VAL A 361 -18.23 4.70 -7.47
N ALA A 362 -18.65 4.08 -6.37
CA ALA A 362 -20.06 3.91 -6.01
C ALA A 362 -20.78 5.25 -5.83
N VAL A 363 -20.15 6.22 -5.15
CA VAL A 363 -20.71 7.55 -4.93
C VAL A 363 -20.78 8.34 -6.24
N TYR A 364 -19.73 8.31 -7.05
CA TYR A 364 -19.74 8.99 -8.35
C TYR A 364 -20.72 8.37 -9.34
N GLU A 365 -20.86 7.04 -9.40
CA GLU A 365 -21.90 6.37 -10.19
C GLU A 365 -23.31 6.81 -9.74
N TRP A 366 -23.52 6.93 -8.42
CA TRP A 366 -24.81 7.33 -7.86
C TRP A 366 -25.12 8.81 -8.08
N LEU A 367 -24.14 9.69 -7.94
CA LEU A 367 -24.29 11.14 -8.07
C LEU A 367 -24.12 11.65 -9.51
N ALA A 368 -23.80 10.80 -10.49
CA ALA A 368 -23.48 11.21 -11.85
C ALA A 368 -24.48 12.19 -12.47
N PRO A 369 -25.81 11.98 -12.35
CA PRO A 369 -26.80 12.94 -12.89
C PRO A 369 -26.71 14.30 -12.19
N SER A 370 -26.66 14.31 -10.85
CA SER A 370 -26.61 15.53 -10.03
C SER A 370 -25.30 16.29 -10.22
N LEU A 371 -24.16 15.58 -10.40
CA LEU A 371 -22.85 16.19 -10.65
C LEU A 371 -22.81 16.88 -12.02
N SER A 372 -23.46 16.30 -13.04
CA SER A 372 -23.59 16.91 -14.36
C SER A 372 -24.35 18.24 -14.28
N GLU A 373 -25.46 18.27 -13.56
CA GLU A 373 -26.26 19.47 -13.33
C GLU A 373 -25.50 20.51 -12.48
N ALA A 374 -24.87 20.08 -11.39
CA ALA A 374 -24.07 20.97 -10.54
C ALA A 374 -22.91 21.63 -11.30
N ARG A 375 -22.25 20.89 -12.20
CA ARG A 375 -21.17 21.43 -13.04
C ARG A 375 -21.66 22.54 -13.97
N SER A 376 -22.87 22.41 -14.52
CA SER A 376 -23.44 23.42 -15.39
C SER A 376 -23.87 24.68 -14.62
N ARG A 377 -24.33 24.54 -13.37
CA ARG A 377 -24.82 25.64 -12.53
C ARG A 377 -23.72 26.40 -11.80
N LEU A 378 -22.75 25.68 -11.22
CA LEU A 378 -21.73 26.28 -10.34
C LEU A 378 -20.55 26.91 -11.08
N GLY A 379 -20.31 26.53 -12.34
CA GLY A 379 -19.07 26.89 -13.04
C GLY A 379 -17.87 26.03 -12.61
N ARG A 380 -16.71 26.25 -13.25
CA ARG A 380 -15.54 25.34 -13.15
C ARG A 380 -14.88 25.32 -11.78
N ALA A 381 -14.59 26.49 -11.19
CA ALA A 381 -13.81 26.57 -9.96
C ALA A 381 -14.57 26.08 -8.71
N PRO A 382 -15.81 26.56 -8.40
CA PRO A 382 -16.54 26.08 -7.25
C PRO A 382 -16.95 24.60 -7.40
N PHE A 383 -17.23 24.12 -8.62
CA PHE A 383 -17.47 22.69 -8.87
C PHE A 383 -16.21 21.85 -8.54
N PHE A 384 -15.03 22.31 -8.95
CA PHE A 384 -13.77 21.62 -8.63
C PHE A 384 -13.54 21.53 -7.12
N LEU A 385 -13.76 22.61 -6.38
CA LEU A 385 -13.63 22.61 -4.91
C LEU A 385 -14.64 21.66 -4.25
N ALA A 386 -15.90 21.70 -4.68
CA ALA A 386 -16.95 20.81 -4.17
C ALA A 386 -16.64 19.34 -4.47
N ALA A 387 -16.17 19.02 -5.68
CA ALA A 387 -15.77 17.67 -6.06
C ALA A 387 -14.56 17.17 -5.26
N THR A 388 -13.57 18.02 -5.02
CA THR A 388 -12.40 17.70 -4.19
C THR A 388 -12.81 17.44 -2.74
N LEU A 389 -13.68 18.28 -2.18
CA LEU A 389 -14.20 18.10 -0.84
C LEU A 389 -14.99 16.80 -0.72
N LEU A 390 -15.89 16.53 -1.66
CA LEU A 390 -16.67 15.28 -1.72
C LEU A 390 -15.74 14.07 -1.78
N THR A 391 -14.77 14.08 -2.68
CA THR A 391 -13.78 13.00 -2.82
C THR A 391 -13.04 12.75 -1.52
N THR A 392 -12.59 13.81 -0.84
CA THR A 392 -11.86 13.71 0.43
C THR A 392 -12.74 13.15 1.54
N ILE A 393 -13.98 13.61 1.66
CA ILE A 393 -14.95 13.11 2.66
C ILE A 393 -15.22 11.63 2.43
N VAL A 394 -15.57 11.25 1.20
CA VAL A 394 -15.89 9.85 0.87
C VAL A 394 -14.70 8.93 1.14
N ALA A 395 -13.51 9.31 0.69
CA ALA A 395 -12.30 8.52 0.92
C ALA A 395 -11.98 8.41 2.42
N THR A 396 -12.09 9.50 3.18
CA THR A 396 -11.85 9.51 4.63
C THR A 396 -12.83 8.60 5.36
N LEU A 397 -14.12 8.70 5.09
CA LEU A 397 -15.15 7.87 5.72
C LEU A 397 -14.99 6.39 5.37
N ALA A 398 -14.72 6.08 4.10
CA ALA A 398 -14.52 4.70 3.65
C ALA A 398 -13.29 4.03 4.26
N THR A 399 -12.23 4.80 4.48
CA THR A 399 -10.96 4.28 5.03
C THR A 399 -10.90 4.31 6.56
N ALA A 400 -11.75 5.10 7.22
CA ALA A 400 -11.72 5.30 8.67
C ALA A 400 -11.78 4.00 9.49
N PRO A 401 -12.65 3.00 9.21
CA PRO A 401 -12.68 1.76 9.97
C PRO A 401 -11.37 0.97 9.88
N PHE A 402 -10.79 0.91 8.69
CA PHE A 402 -9.53 0.20 8.45
C PHE A 402 -8.34 0.95 9.05
N ALA A 403 -8.35 2.29 9.00
CA ALA A 403 -7.34 3.11 9.68
C ALA A 403 -7.43 2.95 11.21
N ALA A 404 -8.65 2.87 11.76
CA ALA A 404 -8.88 2.58 13.16
C ALA A 404 -8.35 1.20 13.56
N HIS A 405 -8.58 0.18 12.71
CA HIS A 405 -8.10 -1.19 12.94
C HIS A 405 -6.56 -1.27 12.93
N HIS A 406 -5.91 -0.70 11.89
CA HIS A 406 -4.47 -0.88 11.70
C HIS A 406 -3.60 0.09 12.49
N PHE A 407 -4.08 1.29 12.76
CA PHE A 407 -3.24 2.36 13.31
C PHE A 407 -3.68 2.87 14.68
N GLY A 408 -4.94 2.65 15.09
CA GLY A 408 -5.46 3.13 16.37
C GLY A 408 -5.37 4.65 16.54
N ARG A 409 -5.33 5.39 15.43
CA ARG A 409 -5.20 6.86 15.44
C ARG A 409 -5.91 7.50 14.24
N ILE A 410 -6.37 8.72 14.44
CA ILE A 410 -6.96 9.58 13.41
C ILE A 410 -6.28 10.96 13.45
N ALA A 411 -5.99 11.52 12.27
CA ALA A 411 -5.64 12.91 12.08
C ALA A 411 -6.93 13.74 12.05
N ALA A 412 -7.24 14.44 13.14
CA ALA A 412 -8.52 15.13 13.29
C ALA A 412 -8.76 16.21 12.23
N TYR A 413 -7.70 16.86 11.79
CA TYR A 413 -7.74 17.92 10.77
C TYR A 413 -7.27 17.44 9.38
N GLY A 414 -7.15 16.14 9.17
CA GLY A 414 -6.68 15.55 7.91
C GLY A 414 -7.52 15.94 6.70
N LEU A 415 -8.83 16.21 6.88
CA LEU A 415 -9.69 16.72 5.83
C LEU A 415 -9.22 18.09 5.31
N ALA A 416 -8.92 19.01 6.21
CA ALA A 416 -8.43 20.36 5.87
C ALA A 416 -7.04 20.29 5.20
N ALA A 417 -6.14 19.48 5.76
CA ALA A 417 -4.82 19.27 5.18
C ALA A 417 -4.89 18.71 3.75
N ASN A 418 -5.76 17.72 3.51
CA ASN A 418 -5.93 17.11 2.19
C ASN A 418 -6.54 18.04 1.16
N LEU A 419 -7.39 18.97 1.56
CA LEU A 419 -8.02 19.94 0.65
C LEU A 419 -6.98 20.81 -0.07
N LEU A 420 -5.84 21.06 0.57
CA LEU A 420 -4.73 21.82 -0.01
C LEU A 420 -3.65 20.88 -0.58
N ALA A 421 -3.24 19.87 0.17
CA ALA A 421 -2.10 19.05 -0.17
C ALA A 421 -2.35 18.13 -1.39
N VAL A 422 -3.58 17.60 -1.57
CA VAL A 422 -3.91 16.71 -2.69
C VAL A 422 -3.92 17.47 -4.03
N PRO A 423 -4.57 18.66 -4.19
CA PRO A 423 -4.46 19.46 -5.40
C PRO A 423 -3.02 19.93 -5.67
N ALA A 424 -2.28 20.36 -4.63
CA ALA A 424 -0.88 20.75 -4.80
C ALA A 424 -0.02 19.58 -5.32
N ALA A 425 -0.20 18.38 -4.77
CA ALA A 425 0.49 17.19 -5.26
C ALA A 425 0.11 16.87 -6.72
N ALA A 426 -1.19 16.94 -7.06
CA ALA A 426 -1.69 16.52 -8.37
C ALA A 426 -1.34 17.51 -9.49
N PHE A 427 -1.49 18.82 -9.26
CA PHE A 427 -1.43 19.84 -10.30
C PHE A 427 -0.18 20.72 -10.25
N TRP A 428 0.60 20.63 -9.20
CA TRP A 428 1.81 21.42 -9.01
C TRP A 428 3.04 20.54 -8.89
N ILE A 429 3.12 19.70 -7.84
CA ILE A 429 4.33 18.94 -7.52
C ILE A 429 4.61 17.87 -8.60
N MET A 430 3.62 17.02 -8.93
CA MET A 430 3.84 15.91 -9.85
C MET A 430 4.13 16.32 -11.30
N PRO A 431 3.44 17.31 -11.90
CA PRO A 431 3.83 17.82 -13.22
C PRO A 431 5.25 18.40 -13.23
N ALA A 432 5.63 19.16 -12.20
CA ALA A 432 6.96 19.70 -12.06
C ALA A 432 8.03 18.60 -11.87
N ALA A 433 7.73 17.54 -11.10
CA ALA A 433 8.59 16.37 -10.94
C ALA A 433 8.86 15.65 -12.27
N ILE A 434 7.81 15.44 -13.07
CA ILE A 434 7.92 14.80 -14.39
C ILE A 434 8.76 15.67 -15.32
N LEU A 435 8.46 16.98 -15.42
CA LEU A 435 9.22 17.92 -16.25
C LEU A 435 10.68 18.01 -15.80
N GLY A 436 10.93 18.09 -14.49
CA GLY A 436 12.29 18.11 -13.93
C GLY A 436 13.07 16.85 -14.29
N THR A 437 12.45 15.67 -14.15
CA THR A 437 13.10 14.39 -14.49
C THR A 437 13.39 14.30 -15.99
N LEU A 438 12.47 14.72 -16.85
CA LEU A 438 12.66 14.73 -18.30
C LEU A 438 13.70 15.79 -18.76
N ALA A 439 13.85 16.88 -18.03
CA ALA A 439 14.83 17.93 -18.31
C ALA A 439 16.26 17.58 -17.85
N MET A 440 16.43 16.58 -16.97
CA MET A 440 17.74 16.18 -16.44
C MET A 440 18.78 15.83 -17.53
N PRO A 441 18.48 15.06 -18.59
CA PRO A 441 19.46 14.76 -19.62
C PRO A 441 20.03 16.02 -20.33
N LEU A 442 19.24 17.10 -20.33
CA LEU A 442 19.61 18.38 -20.93
C LEU A 442 20.27 19.37 -19.95
N GLY A 443 20.34 19.01 -18.65
CA GLY A 443 20.85 19.91 -17.60
C GLY A 443 19.90 21.07 -17.28
N LEU A 444 18.61 20.98 -17.65
CA LEU A 444 17.61 22.04 -17.50
C LEU A 444 16.64 21.79 -16.34
N GLU A 445 16.96 20.87 -15.43
CA GLU A 445 16.10 20.48 -14.32
C GLU A 445 15.92 21.55 -13.24
N ALA A 446 16.81 22.54 -13.15
CA ALA A 446 16.82 23.52 -12.05
C ALA A 446 15.47 24.27 -11.93
N TRP A 447 14.94 24.77 -13.06
CA TRP A 447 13.67 25.51 -13.05
C TRP A 447 12.46 24.64 -12.66
N PRO A 448 12.21 23.46 -13.27
CA PRO A 448 11.10 22.63 -12.84
C PRO A 448 11.24 22.13 -11.40
N LEU A 449 12.45 21.85 -10.93
CA LEU A 449 12.69 21.44 -9.55
C LEU A 449 12.44 22.58 -8.56
N ALA A 450 12.77 23.82 -8.88
CA ALA A 450 12.41 24.98 -8.05
C ALA A 450 10.88 25.16 -7.96
N VAL A 451 10.16 24.95 -9.07
CA VAL A 451 8.68 24.95 -9.06
C VAL A 451 8.14 23.82 -8.20
N MET A 452 8.75 22.64 -8.27
CA MET A 452 8.41 21.49 -7.42
C MET A 452 8.63 21.77 -5.94
N GLU A 453 9.78 22.35 -5.58
CA GLU A 453 10.16 22.76 -4.23
C GLU A 453 9.11 23.67 -3.61
N ALA A 454 8.73 24.75 -4.29
CA ALA A 454 7.71 25.67 -3.80
C ALA A 454 6.34 24.98 -3.53
N GLY A 455 5.97 23.98 -4.34
CA GLY A 455 4.77 23.16 -4.09
C GLY A 455 4.92 22.25 -2.87
N ILE A 456 6.12 21.68 -2.66
CA ILE A 456 6.43 20.86 -1.49
C ILE A 456 6.44 21.70 -0.23
N ASP A 457 7.00 22.91 -0.27
CA ASP A 457 7.01 23.84 0.87
C ASP A 457 5.60 24.20 1.32
N ALA A 458 4.68 24.41 0.38
CA ALA A 458 3.27 24.63 0.71
C ALA A 458 2.65 23.41 1.44
N VAL A 459 3.01 22.19 1.03
CA VAL A 459 2.54 20.95 1.68
C VAL A 459 3.20 20.78 3.05
N LEU A 460 4.49 21.05 3.20
CA LEU A 460 5.21 20.97 4.46
C LEU A 460 4.67 22.01 5.46
N TRP A 461 4.49 23.24 5.04
CA TRP A 461 3.86 24.28 5.84
C TRP A 461 2.46 23.88 6.32
N THR A 462 1.64 23.30 5.42
CA THR A 462 0.32 22.77 5.79
C THR A 462 0.43 21.67 6.84
N ALA A 463 1.38 20.74 6.65
CA ALA A 463 1.59 19.63 7.56
C ALA A 463 2.01 20.11 8.95
N GLU A 464 2.95 21.05 9.03
CA GLU A 464 3.45 21.64 10.28
C GLU A 464 2.35 22.42 11.00
N THR A 465 1.64 23.29 10.26
CA THR A 465 0.54 24.08 10.82
C THR A 465 -0.56 23.20 11.38
N VAL A 466 -1.00 22.20 10.61
CA VAL A 466 -2.08 21.30 11.02
C VAL A 466 -1.65 20.38 12.15
N SER A 467 -0.42 19.87 12.14
CA SER A 467 0.08 18.99 13.19
C SER A 467 0.29 19.71 14.53
N ALA A 468 0.52 21.02 14.51
CA ALA A 468 0.65 21.85 15.71
C ALA A 468 -0.69 22.20 16.37
N LEU A 469 -1.83 21.98 15.70
CA LEU A 469 -3.14 22.27 16.27
C LEU A 469 -3.46 21.37 17.48
N PRO A 470 -4.12 21.89 18.53
CA PRO A 470 -4.53 21.07 19.65
C PRO A 470 -5.42 19.91 19.23
N GLY A 471 -5.08 18.68 19.65
CA GLY A 471 -5.83 17.49 19.29
C GLY A 471 -5.70 17.04 17.82
N ALA A 472 -4.66 17.49 17.10
CA ALA A 472 -4.40 17.10 15.71
C ALA A 472 -4.34 15.58 15.52
N VAL A 473 -3.80 14.86 16.49
CA VAL A 473 -3.79 13.41 16.55
C VAL A 473 -4.64 12.93 17.72
N ARG A 474 -5.68 12.17 17.41
CA ARG A 474 -6.45 11.45 18.41
C ARG A 474 -6.10 9.97 18.33
N ARG A 475 -5.73 9.40 19.49
CA ARG A 475 -5.46 7.98 19.67
C ARG A 475 -6.64 7.32 20.36
N PHE A 476 -6.94 6.08 19.95
CA PHE A 476 -8.00 5.27 20.53
C PHE A 476 -7.61 3.79 20.41
N PRO A 477 -8.26 2.90 21.17
CA PRO A 477 -8.03 1.47 21.04
C PRO A 477 -8.24 1.03 19.60
N PRO A 478 -7.36 0.17 19.02
CA PRO A 478 -7.55 -0.35 17.68
C PRO A 478 -8.92 -1.03 17.55
N MET A 479 -9.58 -0.83 16.39
CA MET A 479 -10.85 -1.51 16.12
C MET A 479 -10.63 -3.03 16.08
N PRO A 480 -11.43 -3.82 16.80
CA PRO A 480 -11.36 -5.27 16.73
C PRO A 480 -11.55 -5.81 15.30
N VAL A 481 -10.95 -6.96 14.99
CA VAL A 481 -11.09 -7.62 13.68
C VAL A 481 -12.55 -7.79 13.28
N ALA A 482 -13.42 -8.19 14.22
CA ALA A 482 -14.85 -8.33 13.97
C ALA A 482 -15.50 -7.01 13.52
N GLY A 483 -15.09 -5.87 14.10
CA GLY A 483 -15.53 -4.54 13.67
C GLY A 483 -15.05 -4.20 12.26
N ALA A 484 -13.79 -4.51 11.93
CA ALA A 484 -13.27 -4.29 10.58
C ALA A 484 -13.99 -5.17 9.54
N ILE A 485 -14.31 -6.43 9.87
CA ILE A 485 -15.09 -7.32 9.01
C ILE A 485 -16.51 -6.78 8.82
N ALA A 486 -17.18 -6.35 9.88
CA ALA A 486 -18.51 -5.76 9.80
C ALA A 486 -18.53 -4.49 8.94
N ALA A 487 -17.49 -3.62 9.08
CA ALA A 487 -17.32 -2.45 8.24
C ALA A 487 -17.08 -2.81 6.76
N ALA A 488 -16.24 -3.82 6.49
CA ALA A 488 -16.00 -4.32 5.14
C ALA A 488 -17.28 -4.87 4.50
N ALA A 489 -18.01 -5.73 5.20
CA ALA A 489 -19.26 -6.32 4.73
C ALA A 489 -20.32 -5.24 4.46
N GLY A 490 -20.52 -4.31 5.41
CA GLY A 490 -21.45 -3.20 5.27
C GLY A 490 -21.07 -2.24 4.13
N GLY A 491 -19.78 -1.88 4.04
CA GLY A 491 -19.26 -1.02 2.99
C GLY A 491 -19.39 -1.63 1.59
N LEU A 492 -19.01 -2.91 1.43
CA LEU A 492 -19.20 -3.65 0.18
C LEU A 492 -20.68 -3.74 -0.20
N TRP A 493 -21.53 -4.03 0.75
CA TRP A 493 -22.98 -4.08 0.51
C TRP A 493 -23.51 -2.75 0.01
N LEU A 494 -23.11 -1.62 0.63
CA LEU A 494 -23.49 -0.27 0.17
C LEU A 494 -22.97 0.05 -1.23
N CYS A 495 -21.74 -0.38 -1.57
CA CYS A 495 -21.11 -0.02 -2.84
C CYS A 495 -21.57 -0.92 -4.01
N LEU A 496 -21.83 -2.21 -3.76
CA LEU A 496 -22.09 -3.17 -4.84
C LEU A 496 -23.56 -3.22 -5.26
N TRP A 497 -24.51 -2.94 -4.37
CA TRP A 497 -25.94 -2.89 -4.70
C TRP A 497 -26.39 -1.49 -5.12
N GLN A 498 -27.39 -1.39 -6.00
CA GLN A 498 -27.95 -0.11 -6.49
C GLN A 498 -29.37 0.17 -5.99
N THR A 499 -30.12 -0.87 -5.64
CA THR A 499 -31.48 -0.74 -5.13
C THR A 499 -31.47 -0.31 -3.66
N ARG A 500 -32.67 -0.02 -3.11
CA ARG A 500 -32.84 0.32 -1.67
C ARG A 500 -32.28 -0.76 -0.73
N TRP A 501 -32.13 -1.98 -1.22
CA TRP A 501 -31.48 -3.11 -0.53
C TRP A 501 -30.06 -2.77 -0.05
N ARG A 502 -29.34 -1.89 -0.74
CA ARG A 502 -28.01 -1.41 -0.33
C ARG A 502 -28.00 -0.81 1.08
N LEU A 503 -29.11 -0.21 1.54
CA LEU A 503 -29.20 0.44 2.86
C LEU A 503 -29.00 -0.54 4.03
N LEU A 504 -29.15 -1.85 3.81
CA LEU A 504 -28.77 -2.86 4.80
C LEU A 504 -27.27 -2.80 5.15
N GLY A 505 -26.43 -2.28 4.25
CA GLY A 505 -25.01 -2.04 4.54
C GLY A 505 -24.79 -1.04 5.69
N VAL A 506 -25.73 -0.12 5.92
CA VAL A 506 -25.68 0.81 7.07
C VAL A 506 -25.72 0.03 8.40
N ALA A 507 -26.47 -1.07 8.47
CA ALA A 507 -26.51 -1.92 9.67
C ALA A 507 -25.13 -2.54 9.95
N GLY A 508 -24.39 -2.95 8.90
CA GLY A 508 -23.02 -3.45 9.04
C GLY A 508 -22.04 -2.37 9.56
N LEU A 509 -22.16 -1.13 9.07
CA LEU A 509 -21.37 -0.01 9.58
C LEU A 509 -21.75 0.36 11.03
N ALA A 510 -23.04 0.33 11.37
CA ALA A 510 -23.50 0.55 12.74
C ALA A 510 -22.98 -0.54 13.69
N ALA A 511 -23.01 -1.81 13.26
CA ALA A 511 -22.43 -2.92 14.01
C ALA A 511 -20.92 -2.73 14.23
N ALA A 512 -20.18 -2.29 13.20
CA ALA A 512 -18.75 -1.99 13.32
C ALA A 512 -18.46 -0.90 14.37
N LEU A 513 -19.27 0.17 14.36
CA LEU A 513 -19.16 1.25 15.36
C LEU A 513 -19.51 0.75 16.76
N ALA A 514 -20.57 -0.05 16.92
CA ALA A 514 -20.96 -0.62 18.21
C ALA A 514 -19.87 -1.57 18.77
N ILE A 515 -19.30 -2.43 17.92
CA ILE A 515 -18.19 -3.30 18.30
C ILE A 515 -16.97 -2.48 18.72
N HIS A 516 -16.65 -1.40 17.99
CA HIS A 516 -15.52 -0.54 18.34
C HIS A 516 -15.76 0.23 19.65
N ALA A 517 -16.96 0.77 19.86
CA ALA A 517 -17.33 1.47 21.08
C ALA A 517 -17.31 0.56 22.33
N GLY A 518 -17.64 -0.73 22.15
CA GLY A 518 -17.56 -1.74 23.19
C GLY A 518 -16.14 -2.31 23.41
N ALA A 519 -15.18 -1.99 22.56
CA ALA A 519 -13.82 -2.51 22.67
C ALA A 519 -13.11 -1.96 23.91
N ARG A 520 -12.66 -2.83 24.78
CA ARG A 520 -11.85 -2.47 25.95
C ARG A 520 -10.39 -2.83 25.67
N PRO A 521 -9.44 -1.94 25.93
CA PRO A 521 -8.02 -2.30 25.88
C PRO A 521 -7.75 -3.35 26.97
N PRO A 522 -6.83 -4.29 26.72
CA PRO A 522 -6.50 -5.33 27.72
C PRO A 522 -5.94 -4.70 29.00
N ASP A 523 -6.33 -5.25 30.15
CA ASP A 523 -5.84 -4.78 31.46
C ASP A 523 -4.45 -5.35 31.77
N LEU A 524 -4.06 -6.47 31.13
CA LEU A 524 -2.75 -7.08 31.30
C LEU A 524 -2.23 -7.53 29.92
N MET A 525 -0.98 -7.20 29.63
CA MET A 525 -0.27 -7.68 28.44
C MET A 525 1.10 -8.22 28.83
N ALA A 526 1.53 -9.30 28.19
CA ALA A 526 2.87 -9.84 28.30
C ALA A 526 3.60 -9.70 26.97
N ASP A 527 4.85 -9.26 27.01
CA ASP A 527 5.78 -9.25 25.88
C ASP A 527 6.46 -10.61 25.74
N SER A 528 7.02 -10.91 24.57
CA SER A 528 7.87 -12.07 24.30
C SER A 528 9.08 -12.18 25.25
N ASP A 529 9.54 -11.06 25.83
CA ASP A 529 10.60 -10.98 26.83
C ASP A 529 10.07 -11.15 28.27
N ALA A 530 8.84 -11.65 28.45
CA ALA A 530 8.15 -11.81 29.73
C ALA A 530 8.03 -10.48 30.54
N ARG A 531 7.93 -9.34 29.82
CA ARG A 531 7.61 -8.06 30.46
C ARG A 531 6.11 -7.94 30.57
N LEU A 532 5.64 -7.59 31.75
CA LEU A 532 4.23 -7.40 32.01
C LEU A 532 3.90 -5.90 31.96
N PHE A 533 2.84 -5.60 31.27
CA PHE A 533 2.20 -4.28 31.21
C PHE A 533 0.83 -4.43 31.85
N ALA A 534 0.59 -3.78 32.95
CA ALA A 534 -0.68 -3.80 33.64
C ALA A 534 -1.30 -2.39 33.64
N ARG A 535 -2.60 -2.32 33.33
CA ARG A 535 -3.38 -1.08 33.44
C ARG A 535 -4.13 -1.09 34.76
N HIS A 536 -3.88 -0.08 35.60
CA HIS A 536 -4.62 0.12 36.83
C HIS A 536 -6.02 0.74 36.54
N ALA A 537 -6.93 0.64 37.48
CA ALA A 537 -8.30 1.18 37.37
C ALA A 537 -8.34 2.72 37.14
N ASP A 538 -7.30 3.43 37.54
CA ASP A 538 -7.13 4.87 37.31
C ASP A 538 -6.55 5.20 35.91
N GLY A 539 -6.34 4.20 35.05
CA GLY A 539 -5.79 4.35 33.71
C GLY A 539 -4.27 4.40 33.61
N ARG A 540 -3.55 4.33 34.73
CA ARG A 540 -2.08 4.32 34.72
C ARG A 540 -1.54 2.98 34.28
N LEU A 541 -0.45 3.03 33.49
CA LEU A 541 0.27 1.84 33.02
C LEU A 541 1.45 1.53 33.93
N TYR A 542 1.52 0.30 34.41
CA TYR A 542 2.63 -0.24 35.18
C TYR A 542 3.44 -1.22 34.34
N LEU A 543 4.76 -1.11 34.41
CA LEU A 543 5.70 -2.01 33.75
C LEU A 543 6.50 -2.79 34.79
N SER A 544 6.64 -4.11 34.56
CA SER A 544 7.44 -4.96 35.44
C SER A 544 8.94 -4.74 35.35
N LYS A 545 9.45 -4.08 34.29
CA LYS A 545 10.87 -3.71 34.08
C LYS A 545 10.99 -2.32 33.44
N THR A 546 11.96 -1.54 33.90
CA THR A 546 12.16 -0.12 33.54
C THR A 546 12.64 0.14 32.11
N ARG A 547 13.17 -0.84 31.38
CA ARG A 547 13.53 -0.69 29.96
C ARG A 547 12.37 -1.15 29.09
N ALA A 548 11.58 -0.20 28.67
CA ALA A 548 10.52 -0.44 27.69
C ALA A 548 11.10 -0.78 26.32
N GLY A 549 10.78 -1.96 25.78
CA GLY A 549 10.98 -2.30 24.39
C GLY A 549 9.99 -1.55 23.48
N PHE A 550 9.62 -2.15 22.35
CA PHE A 550 8.67 -1.58 21.40
C PHE A 550 7.31 -1.24 22.03
N LEU A 551 6.77 -2.11 22.90
CA LEU A 551 5.49 -1.92 23.57
C LEU A 551 5.44 -0.74 24.55
N GLY A 552 6.57 -0.32 25.11
CA GLY A 552 6.61 0.84 25.99
C GLY A 552 6.57 2.20 25.25
N ARG A 553 6.49 2.18 23.92
CA ARG A 553 6.36 3.37 23.07
C ARG A 553 5.00 3.47 22.37
N VAL A 554 4.14 2.48 22.57
CA VAL A 554 2.75 2.47 22.10
C VAL A 554 1.84 3.00 23.19
#